data_4439ba0375649069d62abe92bc30a273
#
_entry.id   4439ba0375649069d62abe92bc30a273
#
_cell.length_a   1.000
_cell.length_b   1.000
_cell.length_c   1.000
_cell.angle_alpha   90.00
_cell.angle_beta   90.00
_cell.angle_gamma   90.00
#
_symmetry.space_group_name_H-M   'P 1'
#
loop_
_entity.id
_entity.type
_entity.pdbx_description
1 polymer ?
#
loop_
_entity_poly.entity_id
_entity_poly.type
_entity_poly.pdbx_seq_one_letter_code
_entity_poly.pdbx_strand_id
1 'polypeptide(L)'
;PPPTVTPATPVAAVAPAQAAEVWQLAPAVHLYPDASGPASGGPWLILLESTHPTTPLAGAVGDLLDKMLRALGLHQHPQVWLAVLQRPGGLPMAAEMAGSLAPVDWQPLPAQLAHTLQTVQPARVLLLGQKVAQTVLERHEPVGQLRQQRFDLAGHAAAVSYDPSFLLRTSQPKKYKAQTWADLQFAAQLPARSK
;
A
#
# COMPACT_ATOMS: atom_id res chain seq x y z
N PRO A 1 -68.63 -12.81 15.44
CA PRO A 1 -67.27 -13.24 15.36
C PRO A 1 -66.33 -12.01 15.26
N PRO A 2 -65.30 -11.92 16.08
CA PRO A 2 -64.33 -10.81 16.01
C PRO A 2 -63.37 -11.01 14.84
N PRO A 3 -62.78 -9.93 14.27
CA PRO A 3 -61.82 -10.05 13.19
C PRO A 3 -60.47 -10.57 13.71
N THR A 4 -59.94 -11.55 13.00
CA THR A 4 -58.64 -12.17 13.24
C THR A 4 -57.55 -11.16 12.86
N VAL A 5 -56.76 -10.72 13.85
CA VAL A 5 -55.61 -9.88 13.62
C VAL A 5 -54.46 -10.78 13.18
N THR A 6 -54.06 -10.69 11.95
CA THR A 6 -52.85 -11.33 11.43
C THR A 6 -51.61 -10.68 12.08
N PRO A 7 -50.68 -11.43 12.71
CA PRO A 7 -49.46 -10.85 13.24
C PRO A 7 -48.56 -10.41 12.08
N ALA A 8 -48.16 -9.14 12.12
CA ALA A 8 -47.17 -8.58 11.21
C ALA A 8 -45.85 -9.33 11.40
N THR A 9 -45.34 -9.88 10.31
CA THR A 9 -43.97 -10.44 10.23
C THR A 9 -42.96 -9.39 10.68
N PRO A 10 -42.04 -9.70 11.62
CA PRO A 10 -40.99 -8.75 11.98
C PRO A 10 -40.09 -8.56 10.77
N VAL A 11 -40.05 -7.35 10.28
CA VAL A 11 -39.05 -6.91 9.31
C VAL A 11 -37.69 -7.17 9.94
N ALA A 12 -36.94 -8.12 9.38
CA ALA A 12 -35.57 -8.39 9.79
C ALA A 12 -34.79 -7.07 9.75
N ALA A 13 -34.31 -6.64 10.92
CA ALA A 13 -33.42 -5.53 11.03
C ALA A 13 -32.20 -5.84 10.17
N VAL A 14 -32.07 -5.10 9.07
CA VAL A 14 -30.86 -5.12 8.26
C VAL A 14 -29.74 -4.70 9.20
N ALA A 15 -28.89 -5.66 9.55
CA ALA A 15 -27.67 -5.36 10.30
C ALA A 15 -26.95 -4.23 9.57
N PRO A 16 -26.43 -3.21 10.28
CA PRO A 16 -25.68 -2.17 9.63
C PRO A 16 -24.55 -2.85 8.87
N ALA A 17 -24.54 -2.69 7.55
CA ALA A 17 -23.43 -3.11 6.71
C ALA A 17 -22.19 -2.57 7.38
N GLN A 18 -21.28 -3.47 7.82
CA GLN A 18 -20.00 -3.09 8.37
C GLN A 18 -19.42 -2.08 7.39
N ALA A 19 -19.22 -0.85 7.85
CA ALA A 19 -18.66 0.20 7.02
C ALA A 19 -17.35 -0.37 6.48
N ALA A 20 -17.32 -0.70 5.21
CA ALA A 20 -16.15 -1.26 4.56
C ALA A 20 -15.01 -0.27 4.85
N GLU A 21 -13.95 -0.75 5.48
CA GLU A 21 -12.78 0.09 5.79
C GLU A 21 -12.32 0.74 4.49
N VAL A 22 -12.58 2.03 4.35
CA VAL A 22 -12.29 2.78 3.12
C VAL A 22 -10.84 3.20 3.15
N TRP A 23 -9.98 2.38 2.59
CA TRP A 23 -8.56 2.70 2.42
C TRP A 23 -8.37 3.79 1.37
N GLN A 24 -7.41 4.67 1.61
CA GLN A 24 -7.02 5.73 0.68
C GLN A 24 -5.55 5.61 0.33
N LEU A 25 -5.22 5.91 -0.92
CA LEU A 25 -3.85 5.98 -1.40
C LEU A 25 -3.44 7.45 -1.54
N ALA A 26 -2.43 7.87 -0.80
CA ALA A 26 -1.86 9.19 -0.97
C ALA A 26 -1.16 9.31 -2.33
N PRO A 27 -1.08 10.52 -2.90
CA PRO A 27 -0.32 10.75 -4.13
C PRO A 27 1.11 10.22 -4.02
N ALA A 28 1.62 9.64 -5.11
CA ALA A 28 2.97 9.13 -5.14
C ALA A 28 4.01 10.26 -5.01
N VAL A 29 4.96 10.07 -4.10
CA VAL A 29 6.06 10.99 -3.83
C VAL A 29 7.35 10.43 -4.40
N HIS A 30 8.12 11.29 -5.06
CA HIS A 30 9.44 10.92 -5.56
C HIS A 30 10.45 10.89 -4.39
N LEU A 31 11.05 9.71 -4.13
CA LEU A 31 11.89 9.54 -2.94
C LEU A 31 13.29 10.15 -3.09
N TYR A 32 13.88 10.06 -4.27
CA TYR A 32 15.26 10.50 -4.53
C TYR A 32 15.30 11.43 -5.75
N PRO A 33 14.77 12.68 -5.65
CA PRO A 33 14.67 13.58 -6.79
C PRO A 33 16.03 14.00 -7.35
N ASP A 34 17.06 14.00 -6.50
CA ASP A 34 18.42 14.41 -6.89
C ASP A 34 19.29 13.23 -7.37
N ALA A 35 18.71 12.01 -7.44
CA ALA A 35 19.45 10.85 -7.89
C ALA A 35 19.74 10.95 -9.39
N SER A 36 21.01 10.81 -9.75
CA SER A 36 21.50 10.90 -11.13
C SER A 36 22.14 9.61 -11.64
N GLY A 37 21.93 8.52 -10.94
CA GLY A 37 22.41 7.20 -11.35
C GLY A 37 21.65 6.62 -12.54
N PRO A 38 22.06 5.46 -13.04
CA PRO A 38 21.41 4.82 -14.17
C PRO A 38 19.98 4.40 -13.84
N ALA A 39 19.02 4.76 -14.68
CA ALA A 39 17.61 4.34 -14.57
C ALA A 39 17.41 2.88 -15.03
N SER A 40 18.33 1.99 -14.66
CA SER A 40 18.34 0.60 -15.09
C SER A 40 17.14 -0.15 -14.55
N GLY A 41 16.41 -0.83 -15.41
CA GLY A 41 15.25 -1.64 -15.01
C GLY A 41 13.94 -0.87 -14.87
N GLY A 42 13.91 0.42 -15.16
CA GLY A 42 12.71 1.25 -15.19
C GLY A 42 12.21 1.72 -13.81
N PRO A 43 11.12 2.51 -13.77
CA PRO A 43 10.62 3.12 -12.55
C PRO A 43 10.16 2.09 -11.50
N TRP A 44 10.35 2.45 -10.23
CA TRP A 44 9.87 1.68 -9.08
C TRP A 44 8.72 2.40 -8.38
N LEU A 45 7.70 1.65 -8.02
CA LEU A 45 6.63 2.12 -7.15
C LEU A 45 6.63 1.27 -5.88
N ILE A 46 6.74 1.93 -4.73
CA ILE A 46 6.70 1.30 -3.42
C ILE A 46 5.38 1.68 -2.77
N LEU A 47 4.64 0.70 -2.28
CA LEU A 47 3.41 0.90 -1.53
C LEU A 47 3.64 0.48 -0.08
N LEU A 48 3.32 1.37 0.85
CA LEU A 48 3.55 1.22 2.28
C LEU A 48 2.35 1.74 3.06
N GLU A 49 1.97 1.09 4.16
CA GLU A 49 1.02 1.64 5.12
C GLU A 49 1.73 2.62 6.05
N SER A 50 1.26 3.86 6.15
CA SER A 50 1.77 4.85 7.09
C SER A 50 0.70 5.82 7.56
N THR A 51 0.87 6.32 8.76
CA THR A 51 0.09 7.42 9.32
C THR A 51 0.67 8.80 8.96
N HIS A 52 1.85 8.85 8.36
CA HIS A 52 2.58 10.08 8.02
C HIS A 52 2.90 10.13 6.52
N PRO A 53 1.92 10.45 5.67
CA PRO A 53 2.09 10.41 4.20
C PRO A 53 3.03 11.50 3.67
N THR A 54 3.14 12.62 4.37
CA THR A 54 3.95 13.78 3.95
C THR A 54 5.44 13.64 4.22
N THR A 55 5.81 12.76 5.16
CA THR A 55 7.21 12.54 5.55
C THR A 55 7.52 11.04 5.64
N PRO A 56 7.45 10.32 4.50
CA PRO A 56 7.52 8.86 4.48
C PRO A 56 8.86 8.28 4.93
N LEU A 57 9.93 9.05 4.86
CA LEU A 57 11.26 8.67 5.33
C LEU A 57 11.59 9.22 6.73
N ALA A 58 10.61 9.78 7.45
CA ALA A 58 10.83 10.28 8.81
C ALA A 58 10.74 9.17 9.85
N GLY A 59 11.57 9.29 10.89
CA GLY A 59 11.61 8.38 12.04
C GLY A 59 12.20 7.01 11.72
N ALA A 60 12.20 6.13 12.74
CA ALA A 60 12.86 4.82 12.66
C ALA A 60 12.34 3.91 11.53
N VAL A 61 11.06 4.03 11.18
CA VAL A 61 10.44 3.27 10.07
C VAL A 61 10.98 3.76 8.73
N GLY A 62 11.04 5.07 8.55
CA GLY A 62 11.59 5.70 7.35
C GLY A 62 13.09 5.45 7.19
N ASP A 63 13.85 5.54 8.29
CA ASP A 63 15.29 5.21 8.30
C ASP A 63 15.56 3.77 7.88
N LEU A 64 14.71 2.84 8.34
CA LEU A 64 14.84 1.45 7.94
C LEU A 64 14.47 1.25 6.48
N LEU A 65 13.40 1.89 6.01
CA LEU A 65 13.01 1.87 4.60
C LEU A 65 14.14 2.41 3.71
N ASP A 66 14.71 3.56 4.05
CA ASP A 66 15.84 4.14 3.30
C ASP A 66 17.04 3.18 3.25
N LYS A 67 17.38 2.54 4.37
CA LYS A 67 18.45 1.52 4.40
C LYS A 67 18.15 0.33 3.50
N MET A 68 16.90 -0.13 3.46
CA MET A 68 16.47 -1.22 2.58
C MET A 68 16.62 -0.83 1.10
N LEU A 69 16.20 0.37 0.74
CA LEU A 69 16.30 0.88 -0.63
C LEU A 69 17.74 1.15 -1.05
N ARG A 70 18.57 1.65 -0.14
CA ARG A 70 20.03 1.82 -0.35
C ARG A 70 20.73 0.50 -0.59
N ALA A 71 20.34 -0.55 0.13
CA ALA A 71 20.91 -1.89 -0.06
C ALA A 71 20.60 -2.46 -1.46
N LEU A 72 19.49 -2.04 -2.08
CA LEU A 72 19.15 -2.34 -3.48
C LEU A 72 19.80 -1.39 -4.50
N GLY A 73 20.50 -0.34 -4.05
CA GLY A 73 21.03 0.72 -4.92
C GLY A 73 19.97 1.70 -5.42
N LEU A 74 18.72 1.60 -4.93
CA LEU A 74 17.61 2.45 -5.39
C LEU A 74 17.75 3.92 -5.00
N HIS A 75 18.58 4.25 -3.99
CA HIS A 75 18.90 5.64 -3.64
C HIS A 75 19.63 6.41 -4.74
N GLN A 76 20.22 5.71 -5.70
CA GLN A 76 20.86 6.30 -6.87
C GLN A 76 19.95 6.27 -8.12
N HIS A 77 18.81 5.58 -8.03
CA HIS A 77 17.89 5.42 -9.15
C HIS A 77 16.96 6.65 -9.24
N PRO A 78 16.91 7.35 -10.38
CA PRO A 78 16.18 8.62 -10.51
C PRO A 78 14.65 8.46 -10.52
N GLN A 79 14.12 7.26 -10.58
CA GLN A 79 12.68 7.02 -10.73
C GLN A 79 12.17 6.04 -9.66
N VAL A 80 12.28 6.44 -8.39
CA VAL A 80 11.74 5.69 -7.24
C VAL A 80 10.62 6.48 -6.60
N TRP A 81 9.44 5.91 -6.63
CA TRP A 81 8.21 6.54 -6.13
C TRP A 81 7.66 5.77 -4.93
N LEU A 82 7.11 6.49 -3.98
CA LEU A 82 6.42 5.94 -2.82
C LEU A 82 4.99 6.47 -2.76
N ALA A 83 4.02 5.57 -2.66
CA ALA A 83 2.65 5.92 -2.34
C ALA A 83 2.26 5.28 -1.01
N VAL A 84 1.61 6.05 -0.15
CA VAL A 84 1.25 5.63 1.20
C VAL A 84 -0.21 5.24 1.25
N LEU A 85 -0.46 4.03 1.73
CA LEU A 85 -1.80 3.54 2.04
C LEU A 85 -2.21 4.02 3.43
N GLN A 86 -3.32 4.73 3.52
CA GLN A 86 -3.85 5.30 4.76
C GLN A 86 -5.08 4.53 5.22
N ARG A 87 -5.19 4.31 6.53
CA ARG A 87 -6.40 3.73 7.14
C ARG A 87 -7.56 4.70 7.11
N PRO A 88 -8.79 4.17 7.01
CA PRO A 88 -9.98 4.98 7.24
C PRO A 88 -9.95 5.57 8.66
N GLY A 89 -10.25 6.84 8.79
CA GLY A 89 -10.20 7.59 10.05
C GLY A 89 -8.86 8.28 10.36
N GLY A 90 -7.84 8.08 9.53
CA GLY A 90 -6.59 8.86 9.55
C GLY A 90 -6.67 10.16 8.74
N LEU A 91 -7.87 10.71 8.56
CA LEU A 91 -8.01 12.05 7.97
C LEU A 91 -7.21 13.04 8.82
N PRO A 92 -6.40 13.91 8.21
CA PRO A 92 -5.76 14.96 8.98
C PRO A 92 -6.85 15.79 9.66
N MET A 93 -6.69 16.02 10.97
CA MET A 93 -7.60 16.80 11.82
C MET A 93 -8.03 18.15 11.21
N ALA A 94 -7.33 18.62 10.19
CA ALA A 94 -7.65 19.80 9.41
C ALA A 94 -8.96 19.67 8.58
N ALA A 95 -9.39 18.47 8.22
CA ALA A 95 -10.63 18.27 7.49
C ALA A 95 -11.86 18.31 8.41
N GLU A 96 -11.72 17.87 9.66
CA GLU A 96 -12.78 17.95 10.67
C GLU A 96 -13.08 19.40 11.11
N MET A 97 -12.06 20.25 11.16
CA MET A 97 -12.23 21.65 11.55
C MET A 97 -12.82 22.53 10.43
N ALA A 98 -12.82 22.07 9.19
CA ALA A 98 -13.30 22.87 8.06
C ALA A 98 -14.81 22.73 7.80
N GLY A 99 -15.55 21.87 8.53
CA GLY A 99 -16.99 21.65 8.30
C GLY A 99 -17.32 21.28 6.85
N SER A 100 -16.34 20.83 6.11
CA SER A 100 -16.45 20.58 4.68
C SER A 100 -16.94 19.15 4.46
N LEU A 101 -18.02 19.03 3.72
CA LEU A 101 -18.47 17.86 3.00
C LEU A 101 -17.25 17.12 2.44
N ALA A 102 -17.32 15.79 2.40
CA ALA A 102 -16.27 14.95 1.81
C ALA A 102 -15.64 15.63 0.58
N PRO A 103 -14.30 15.60 0.44
CA PRO A 103 -13.65 16.23 -0.70
C PRO A 103 -14.34 15.79 -1.99
N VAL A 104 -14.64 16.74 -2.85
CA VAL A 104 -15.44 16.57 -4.09
C VAL A 104 -14.81 15.53 -5.04
N ASP A 105 -13.57 15.08 -4.76
CA ASP A 105 -12.80 14.10 -5.53
C ASP A 105 -12.50 12.80 -4.76
N TRP A 106 -13.39 12.36 -3.87
CA TRP A 106 -13.19 11.05 -3.25
C TRP A 106 -13.32 9.93 -4.28
N GLN A 107 -12.20 9.28 -4.58
CA GLN A 107 -12.18 8.12 -5.46
C GLN A 107 -11.92 6.84 -4.65
N PRO A 108 -12.55 5.72 -5.01
CA PRO A 108 -12.27 4.43 -4.38
C PRO A 108 -10.81 4.02 -4.62
N LEU A 109 -10.23 3.27 -3.69
CA LEU A 109 -8.83 2.85 -3.76
C LEU A 109 -8.40 2.24 -5.11
N PRO A 110 -9.20 1.37 -5.77
CA PRO A 110 -8.83 0.85 -7.08
C PRO A 110 -8.64 1.94 -8.15
N ALA A 111 -9.44 3.00 -8.11
CA ALA A 111 -9.29 4.13 -9.04
C ALA A 111 -8.06 4.98 -8.72
N GLN A 112 -7.78 5.23 -7.43
CA GLN A 112 -6.57 5.93 -6.99
C GLN A 112 -5.30 5.15 -7.37
N LEU A 113 -5.33 3.83 -7.19
CA LEU A 113 -4.23 2.95 -7.57
C LEU A 113 -4.02 2.93 -9.08
N ALA A 114 -5.11 2.80 -9.86
CA ALA A 114 -5.04 2.84 -11.32
C ALA A 114 -4.44 4.18 -11.81
N HIS A 115 -4.86 5.30 -11.25
CA HIS A 115 -4.30 6.61 -11.55
C HIS A 115 -2.81 6.69 -11.23
N THR A 116 -2.39 6.20 -10.06
CA THR A 116 -0.98 6.17 -9.66
C THR A 116 -0.15 5.32 -10.61
N LEU A 117 -0.64 4.13 -10.98
CA LEU A 117 0.05 3.24 -11.93
C LEU A 117 0.15 3.87 -13.32
N GLN A 118 -0.88 4.58 -13.78
CA GLN A 118 -0.85 5.30 -15.06
C GLN A 118 0.12 6.47 -15.06
N THR A 119 0.21 7.20 -13.95
CA THR A 119 1.09 8.37 -13.82
C THR A 119 2.56 7.95 -13.69
N VAL A 120 2.86 6.99 -12.81
CA VAL A 120 4.22 6.54 -12.53
C VAL A 120 4.75 5.58 -13.59
N GLN A 121 3.87 4.78 -14.22
CA GLN A 121 4.24 3.73 -15.19
C GLN A 121 5.36 2.80 -14.65
N PRO A 122 5.22 2.25 -13.44
CA PRO A 122 6.31 1.52 -12.81
C PRO A 122 6.63 0.25 -13.58
N ALA A 123 7.93 -0.04 -13.72
CA ALA A 123 8.39 -1.32 -14.21
C ALA A 123 8.21 -2.42 -13.15
N ARG A 124 8.32 -2.03 -11.88
CA ARG A 124 8.16 -2.92 -10.72
C ARG A 124 7.41 -2.23 -9.60
N VAL A 125 6.55 -3.01 -8.93
CA VAL A 125 5.80 -2.56 -7.74
C VAL A 125 6.22 -3.38 -6.54
N LEU A 126 6.57 -2.72 -5.43
CA LEU A 126 6.92 -3.36 -4.17
C LEU A 126 5.86 -3.06 -3.13
N LEU A 127 5.17 -4.09 -2.65
CA LEU A 127 4.13 -4.00 -1.63
C LEU A 127 4.73 -4.36 -0.28
N LEU A 128 4.80 -3.38 0.63
CA LEU A 128 5.39 -3.55 1.96
C LEU A 128 4.30 -3.67 3.01
N GLY A 129 4.15 -4.87 3.56
CA GLY A 129 3.23 -5.15 4.64
C GLY A 129 1.99 -5.94 4.25
N GLN A 130 1.41 -6.59 5.27
CA GLN A 130 0.26 -7.47 5.08
C GLN A 130 -0.98 -6.73 4.60
N LYS A 131 -1.30 -5.59 5.24
CA LYS A 131 -2.50 -4.83 4.90
C LYS A 131 -2.42 -4.26 3.49
N VAL A 132 -1.26 -3.72 3.10
CA VAL A 132 -1.02 -3.23 1.74
C VAL A 132 -1.21 -4.36 0.73
N ALA A 133 -0.57 -5.51 0.95
CA ALA A 133 -0.68 -6.65 0.05
C ALA A 133 -2.13 -7.16 -0.05
N GLN A 134 -2.81 -7.34 1.09
CA GLN A 134 -4.18 -7.83 1.12
C GLN A 134 -5.15 -6.88 0.42
N THR A 135 -5.02 -5.58 0.68
CA THR A 135 -5.93 -4.57 0.12
C THR A 135 -5.69 -4.34 -1.37
N VAL A 136 -4.42 -4.28 -1.78
CA VAL A 136 -4.05 -3.98 -3.19
C VAL A 136 -4.22 -5.19 -4.09
N LEU A 137 -3.94 -6.39 -3.59
CA LEU A 137 -4.04 -7.63 -4.36
C LEU A 137 -5.41 -8.33 -4.19
N GLU A 138 -6.30 -7.78 -3.34
CA GLU A 138 -7.59 -8.40 -2.98
C GLU A 138 -7.40 -9.83 -2.47
N ARG A 139 -6.38 -10.04 -1.63
CA ARG A 139 -6.00 -11.33 -1.06
C ARG A 139 -6.19 -11.32 0.46
N HIS A 140 -6.30 -12.51 1.05
CA HIS A 140 -6.45 -12.67 2.50
C HIS A 140 -5.28 -13.39 3.17
N GLU A 141 -4.39 -13.95 2.37
CA GLU A 141 -3.25 -14.71 2.83
C GLU A 141 -2.24 -13.81 3.58
N PRO A 142 -1.53 -14.36 4.57
CA PRO A 142 -0.47 -13.62 5.27
C PRO A 142 0.74 -13.37 4.36
N VAL A 143 1.53 -12.33 4.68
CA VAL A 143 2.76 -11.98 3.93
C VAL A 143 3.66 -13.18 3.71
N GLY A 144 3.78 -14.05 4.73
CA GLY A 144 4.63 -15.25 4.62
C GLY A 144 4.28 -16.18 3.46
N GLN A 145 3.02 -16.18 3.00
CA GLN A 145 2.56 -16.96 1.85
C GLN A 145 2.64 -16.16 0.54
N LEU A 146 2.49 -14.84 0.61
CA LEU A 146 2.50 -13.96 -0.58
C LEU A 146 3.92 -13.59 -1.03
N ARG A 147 4.90 -13.67 -0.14
CA ARG A 147 6.28 -13.31 -0.47
C ARG A 147 6.91 -14.29 -1.47
N GLN A 148 7.90 -13.80 -2.23
CA GLN A 148 8.59 -14.56 -3.28
C GLN A 148 7.67 -15.10 -4.38
N GLN A 149 6.51 -14.47 -4.53
CA GLN A 149 5.62 -14.70 -5.65
C GLN A 149 5.54 -13.44 -6.50
N ARG A 150 5.40 -13.64 -7.80
CA ARG A 150 5.13 -12.56 -8.73
C ARG A 150 3.62 -12.36 -8.83
N PHE A 151 3.19 -11.15 -8.66
CA PHE A 151 1.83 -10.72 -8.93
C PHE A 151 1.80 -9.81 -10.15
N ASP A 152 0.66 -9.77 -10.81
CA ASP A 152 0.36 -8.80 -11.85
C ASP A 152 -0.60 -7.75 -11.29
N LEU A 153 -0.20 -6.50 -11.32
CA LEU A 153 -1.01 -5.39 -10.88
C LEU A 153 -1.27 -4.47 -12.08
N ALA A 154 -2.37 -4.70 -12.78
CA ALA A 154 -2.74 -3.97 -13.99
C ALA A 154 -1.61 -3.96 -15.06
N GLY A 155 -0.96 -5.09 -15.27
CA GLY A 155 0.15 -5.25 -16.22
C GLY A 155 1.53 -4.85 -15.65
N HIS A 156 1.63 -4.51 -14.37
CA HIS A 156 2.89 -4.20 -13.70
C HIS A 156 3.31 -5.35 -12.78
N ALA A 157 4.58 -5.76 -12.87
CA ALA A 157 5.09 -6.83 -12.01
C ALA A 157 5.17 -6.34 -10.56
N ALA A 158 4.53 -7.07 -9.64
CA ALA A 158 4.50 -6.75 -8.23
C ALA A 158 5.08 -7.87 -7.38
N ALA A 159 5.74 -7.50 -6.29
CA ALA A 159 6.24 -8.39 -5.25
C ALA A 159 5.82 -7.89 -3.86
N VAL A 160 5.71 -8.83 -2.92
CA VAL A 160 5.31 -8.56 -1.53
C VAL A 160 6.47 -8.81 -0.59
N SER A 161 6.65 -7.94 0.41
CA SER A 161 7.58 -8.15 1.50
C SER A 161 7.05 -7.62 2.83
N TYR A 162 7.83 -7.79 3.89
CA TYR A 162 7.48 -7.29 5.22
C TYR A 162 7.60 -5.78 5.31
N ASP A 163 6.71 -5.21 6.09
CA ASP A 163 6.70 -3.78 6.44
C ASP A 163 7.88 -3.42 7.36
N PRO A 164 8.56 -2.29 7.15
CA PRO A 164 9.61 -1.81 8.04
C PRO A 164 9.17 -1.67 9.49
N SER A 165 7.93 -1.24 9.77
CA SER A 165 7.41 -1.14 11.13
C SER A 165 7.29 -2.49 11.81
N PHE A 166 6.91 -3.54 11.08
CA PHE A 166 6.93 -4.91 11.56
C PHE A 166 8.35 -5.37 11.91
N LEU A 167 9.34 -5.06 11.06
CA LEU A 167 10.73 -5.44 11.28
C LEU A 167 11.34 -4.78 12.52
N LEU A 168 10.84 -3.62 12.93
CA LEU A 168 11.26 -2.94 14.15
C LEU A 168 10.63 -3.54 15.41
N ARG A 169 9.44 -4.12 15.30
CA ARG A 169 8.65 -4.62 16.44
C ARG A 169 8.77 -6.14 16.66
N THR A 170 9.27 -6.87 15.67
CA THR A 170 9.33 -8.33 15.75
C THR A 170 10.34 -8.81 16.78
N SER A 171 10.04 -9.91 17.48
CA SER A 171 10.97 -10.62 18.38
C SER A 171 12.08 -11.36 17.64
N GLN A 172 11.96 -11.56 16.33
CA GLN A 172 12.92 -12.29 15.50
C GLN A 172 13.49 -11.40 14.36
N PRO A 173 14.12 -10.26 14.66
CA PRO A 173 14.51 -9.29 13.64
C PRO A 173 15.52 -9.85 12.62
N LYS A 174 16.46 -10.69 13.05
CA LYS A 174 17.45 -11.30 12.13
C LYS A 174 16.80 -12.17 11.06
N LYS A 175 15.85 -13.03 11.46
CA LYS A 175 15.11 -13.90 10.55
C LYS A 175 14.32 -13.09 9.52
N TYR A 176 13.51 -12.16 9.98
CA TYR A 176 12.63 -11.39 9.08
C TYR A 176 13.39 -10.38 8.21
N LYS A 177 14.49 -9.82 8.70
CA LYS A 177 15.38 -8.97 7.85
C LYS A 177 16.02 -9.78 6.73
N ALA A 178 16.50 -11.00 7.02
CA ALA A 178 17.04 -11.90 5.99
C ALA A 178 15.98 -12.28 4.95
N GLN A 179 14.77 -12.56 5.40
CA GLN A 179 13.64 -12.86 4.51
C GLN A 179 13.26 -11.65 3.65
N THR A 180 13.18 -10.47 4.26
CA THR A 180 12.92 -9.22 3.54
C THR A 180 13.99 -8.97 2.48
N TRP A 181 15.26 -9.17 2.81
CA TRP A 181 16.35 -9.03 1.86
C TRP A 181 16.18 -9.95 0.65
N ALA A 182 15.84 -11.21 0.87
CA ALA A 182 15.56 -12.16 -0.21
C ALA A 182 14.38 -11.70 -1.08
N ASP A 183 13.33 -11.13 -0.49
CA ASP A 183 12.18 -10.59 -1.22
C ASP A 183 12.54 -9.37 -2.06
N LEU A 184 13.37 -8.48 -1.51
CA LEU A 184 13.84 -7.29 -2.23
C LEU A 184 14.70 -7.70 -3.43
N GLN A 185 15.59 -8.68 -3.28
CA GLN A 185 16.37 -9.23 -4.38
C GLN A 185 15.48 -9.89 -5.43
N PHE A 186 14.46 -10.64 -5.00
CA PHE A 186 13.46 -11.21 -5.89
C PHE A 186 12.72 -10.11 -6.68
N ALA A 187 12.26 -9.06 -6.00
CA ALA A 187 11.60 -7.92 -6.65
C ALA A 187 12.50 -7.25 -7.70
N ALA A 188 13.81 -7.12 -7.40
CA ALA A 188 14.78 -6.54 -8.33
C ALA A 188 15.02 -7.41 -9.59
N GLN A 189 14.78 -8.71 -9.50
CA GLN A 189 14.92 -9.65 -10.61
C GLN A 189 13.64 -9.80 -11.45
N LEU A 190 12.51 -9.25 -10.97
CA LEU A 190 11.28 -9.29 -11.76
C LEU A 190 11.50 -8.61 -13.12
N PRO A 191 10.98 -9.20 -14.21
CA PRO A 191 11.08 -8.59 -15.51
C PRO A 191 10.40 -7.22 -15.48
N ALA A 192 11.10 -6.22 -16.01
CA ALA A 192 10.46 -4.94 -16.29
C ALA A 192 9.34 -5.17 -17.32
N ARG A 193 8.27 -4.35 -17.25
CA ARG A 193 7.17 -4.42 -18.20
C ARG A 193 7.73 -4.45 -19.63
N SER A 194 7.43 -5.51 -20.39
CA SER A 194 7.64 -5.50 -21.83
C SER A 194 6.66 -4.48 -22.44
N LYS A 195 7.21 -3.55 -23.21
CA LYS A 195 6.39 -2.63 -24.02
C LYS A 195 5.57 -3.41 -25.03
#